data_7975078bac93821ee9c9887b5f6bdfb9
#
_entry.id   7975078bac93821ee9c9887b5f6bdfb9
#
_cell.length_a   1.000
_cell.length_b   1.000
_cell.length_c   1.000
_cell.angle_alpha   90.00
_cell.angle_beta   90.00
_cell.angle_gamma   90.00
#
_symmetry.space_group_name_H-M   'P 1'
#
loop_
_entity.id
_entity.type
_entity.pdbx_description
1 polymer ?
#
loop_
_entity_poly.entity_id
_entity_poly.type
_entity_poly.pdbx_seq_one_letter_code
_entity_poly.pdbx_strand_id
1 'polypeptide(L)'
;MAKILAVDDEPAILEMIESILNKDGHLVTKVSNPLKLNMEELHRYDLILLDIMMPGMDGFELCKRIRALVDCPILFLTAKTEEKSLVNGLSLGADDYISKPFGVMELRARIHAHLRREHREHSVRMVLGINANIRMYRNDHLKMYKITL
;
A
#
# COMPACT_ATOMS: atom_id res chain seq x y z
N MET A 1 3.39 6.85 14.49
CA MET A 1 4.46 6.69 13.49
C MET A 1 4.24 5.40 12.73
N ALA A 2 4.23 5.46 11.40
CA ALA A 2 4.13 4.29 10.54
C ALA A 2 5.41 4.07 9.75
N LYS A 3 5.70 2.82 9.39
CA LYS A 3 6.78 2.45 8.48
C LYS A 3 6.19 2.26 7.09
N ILE A 4 6.62 3.09 6.15
CA ILE A 4 6.09 3.13 4.79
C ILE A 4 7.20 2.77 3.81
N LEU A 5 6.90 1.82 2.93
CA LEU A 5 7.77 1.50 1.80
C LEU A 5 7.29 2.24 0.56
N ALA A 6 8.19 2.94 -0.11
CA ALA A 6 7.91 3.60 -1.38
C ALA A 6 8.82 3.02 -2.47
N VAL A 7 8.21 2.48 -3.51
CA VAL A 7 8.89 1.89 -4.65
C VAL A 7 8.56 2.67 -5.91
N ASP A 8 9.54 3.33 -6.49
CA ASP A 8 9.39 4.14 -7.70
C ASP A 8 10.76 4.29 -8.36
N ASP A 9 10.85 4.14 -9.68
CA ASP A 9 12.12 4.25 -10.41
C ASP A 9 12.63 5.70 -10.53
N GLU A 10 11.81 6.69 -10.19
CA GLU A 10 12.18 8.10 -10.20
C GLU A 10 12.62 8.56 -8.80
N PRO A 11 13.93 8.78 -8.57
CA PRO A 11 14.42 9.21 -7.25
C PRO A 11 13.80 10.51 -6.75
N ALA A 12 13.48 11.44 -7.66
CA ALA A 12 12.85 12.71 -7.29
C ALA A 12 11.47 12.50 -6.64
N ILE A 13 10.69 11.54 -7.12
CA ILE A 13 9.39 11.18 -6.55
C ILE A 13 9.59 10.59 -5.14
N LEU A 14 10.55 9.70 -4.97
CA LEU A 14 10.86 9.11 -3.67
C LEU A 14 11.27 10.15 -2.64
N GLU A 15 12.12 11.10 -3.04
CA GLU A 15 12.55 12.21 -2.17
C GLU A 15 11.36 13.09 -1.75
N MET A 16 10.47 13.37 -2.69
CA MET A 16 9.26 14.15 -2.41
C MET A 16 8.33 13.42 -1.44
N ILE A 17 8.10 12.14 -1.64
CA ILE A 17 7.27 11.31 -0.76
C ILE A 17 7.86 11.29 0.66
N GLU A 18 9.15 11.05 0.78
CA GLU A 18 9.85 11.05 2.06
C GLU A 18 9.71 12.39 2.77
N SER A 19 9.94 13.50 2.06
CA SER A 19 9.82 14.84 2.63
C SER A 19 8.41 15.13 3.15
N ILE A 20 7.39 14.74 2.41
CA ILE A 20 5.99 14.93 2.80
C ILE A 20 5.65 14.11 4.04
N LEU A 21 5.98 12.84 4.02
CA LEU A 21 5.55 11.90 5.06
C LEU A 21 6.38 11.98 6.34
N ASN A 22 7.64 12.38 6.25
CA ASN A 22 8.47 12.64 7.43
C ASN A 22 7.89 13.78 8.28
N LYS A 23 7.26 14.77 7.68
CA LYS A 23 6.59 15.85 8.42
C LYS A 23 5.43 15.34 9.27
N ASP A 24 4.83 14.24 8.87
CA ASP A 24 3.76 13.58 9.63
C ASP A 24 4.31 12.53 10.61
N GLY A 25 5.62 12.44 10.76
CA GLY A 25 6.28 11.53 11.70
C GLY A 25 6.43 10.09 11.20
N HIS A 26 6.20 9.83 9.91
CA HIS A 26 6.38 8.49 9.35
C HIS A 26 7.82 8.23 8.91
N LEU A 27 8.25 6.98 8.98
CA LEU A 27 9.51 6.51 8.43
C LEU A 27 9.28 5.97 7.02
N VAL A 28 9.99 6.52 6.05
CA VAL A 28 9.88 6.11 4.65
C VAL A 28 11.16 5.38 4.22
N THR A 29 11.00 4.16 3.75
CA THR A 29 12.06 3.41 3.08
C THR A 29 11.86 3.55 1.58
N LYS A 30 12.88 4.02 0.88
CA LYS A 30 12.84 4.28 -0.56
C LYS A 30 13.55 3.16 -1.31
N VAL A 31 12.90 2.63 -2.34
CA VAL A 31 13.49 1.63 -3.25
C VAL A 31 13.27 2.09 -4.68
N SER A 32 14.36 2.42 -5.38
CA SER A 32 14.31 2.87 -6.78
C SER A 32 14.43 1.72 -7.78
N ASN A 33 14.92 0.57 -7.34
CA ASN A 33 15.03 -0.63 -8.16
C ASN A 33 14.24 -1.77 -7.52
N PRO A 34 13.11 -2.18 -8.10
CA PRO A 34 12.27 -3.22 -7.51
C PRO A 34 12.95 -4.59 -7.39
N LEU A 35 14.01 -4.84 -8.17
CA LEU A 35 14.79 -6.07 -8.07
C LEU A 35 15.59 -6.15 -6.75
N LYS A 36 15.78 -5.02 -6.07
CA LYS A 36 16.47 -4.95 -4.77
C LYS A 36 15.52 -5.04 -3.58
N LEU A 37 14.23 -5.26 -3.79
CA LEU A 37 13.29 -5.47 -2.72
C LEU A 37 13.63 -6.74 -1.93
N ASN A 38 13.70 -6.61 -0.61
CA ASN A 38 13.79 -7.76 0.27
C ASN A 38 12.39 -8.25 0.61
N MET A 39 11.93 -9.28 -0.10
CA MET A 39 10.60 -9.84 0.05
C MET A 39 10.33 -10.38 1.46
N GLU A 40 11.36 -10.83 2.17
CA GLU A 40 11.22 -11.37 3.53
C GLU A 40 10.94 -10.27 4.57
N GLU A 41 11.28 -9.03 4.27
CA GLU A 41 11.09 -7.90 5.19
C GLU A 41 9.82 -7.08 4.91
N LEU A 42 9.08 -7.39 3.87
CA LEU A 42 7.88 -6.63 3.48
C LEU A 42 6.81 -6.59 4.57
N HIS A 43 6.70 -7.63 5.38
CA HIS A 43 5.75 -7.71 6.48
C HIS A 43 5.98 -6.66 7.58
N ARG A 44 7.14 -5.98 7.58
CA ARG A 44 7.48 -4.95 8.57
C ARG A 44 6.87 -3.59 8.28
N TYR A 45 6.35 -3.40 7.07
CA TYR A 45 5.76 -2.12 6.67
C TYR A 45 4.28 -2.05 7.01
N ASP A 46 3.85 -0.85 7.35
CA ASP A 46 2.45 -0.55 7.66
C ASP A 46 1.67 -0.13 6.42
N LEU A 47 2.36 0.28 5.37
CA LEU A 47 1.78 0.69 4.09
C LEU A 47 2.85 0.65 3.00
N ILE A 48 2.44 0.28 1.79
CA ILE A 48 3.33 0.21 0.62
C ILE A 48 2.78 1.11 -0.48
N LEU A 49 3.62 2.02 -0.98
CA LEU A 49 3.39 2.81 -2.18
C LEU A 49 4.17 2.17 -3.32
N LEU A 50 3.50 1.86 -4.41
CA LEU A 50 4.09 1.11 -5.52
C LEU A 50 3.79 1.78 -6.86
N ASP A 51 4.84 2.25 -7.54
CA ASP A 51 4.73 2.69 -8.93
C ASP A 51 4.53 1.47 -9.83
N ILE A 52 3.52 1.52 -10.70
CA ILE A 52 3.21 0.43 -11.61
C ILE A 52 3.89 0.57 -12.98
N MET A 53 4.48 1.73 -13.25
CA MET A 53 5.10 2.04 -14.55
C MET A 53 6.62 2.13 -14.41
N MET A 54 7.26 1.02 -14.09
CA MET A 54 8.72 0.95 -13.97
C MET A 54 9.33 0.19 -15.15
N PRO A 55 10.45 0.67 -15.74
CA PRO A 55 11.14 -0.05 -16.81
C PRO A 55 11.58 -1.45 -16.36
N GLY A 56 11.35 -2.45 -17.21
CA GLY A 56 11.80 -3.82 -16.96
C GLY A 56 11.05 -4.58 -15.86
N MET A 57 10.03 -3.98 -15.28
CA MET A 57 9.22 -4.62 -14.24
C MET A 57 7.74 -4.28 -14.42
N ASP A 58 6.91 -5.30 -14.47
CA ASP A 58 5.46 -5.14 -14.44
C ASP A 58 5.01 -4.90 -13.01
N GLY A 59 4.55 -3.67 -12.71
CA GLY A 59 4.09 -3.29 -11.38
C GLY A 59 2.86 -4.07 -10.92
N PHE A 60 2.02 -4.51 -11.83
CA PHE A 60 0.87 -5.35 -11.50
C PHE A 60 1.30 -6.74 -11.03
N GLU A 61 2.26 -7.34 -11.71
CA GLU A 61 2.82 -8.63 -11.31
C GLU A 61 3.55 -8.53 -9.97
N LEU A 62 4.28 -7.46 -9.76
CA LEU A 62 4.94 -7.19 -8.48
C LEU A 62 3.92 -7.02 -7.35
N CYS A 63 2.83 -6.29 -7.59
CA CYS A 63 1.75 -6.13 -6.62
C CYS A 63 1.13 -7.47 -6.23
N LYS A 64 0.89 -8.34 -7.19
CA LYS A 64 0.35 -9.68 -6.96
C LYS A 64 1.26 -10.49 -6.03
N ARG A 65 2.58 -10.44 -6.25
CA ARG A 65 3.56 -11.10 -5.38
C ARG A 65 3.59 -10.51 -3.98
N ILE A 66 3.60 -9.19 -3.88
CA ILE A 66 3.61 -8.48 -2.60
C ILE A 66 2.33 -8.78 -1.83
N ARG A 67 1.17 -8.77 -2.50
CA ARG A 67 -0.12 -9.03 -1.84
C ARG A 67 -0.16 -10.39 -1.16
N ALA A 68 0.50 -11.38 -1.71
CA ALA A 68 0.56 -12.72 -1.10
C ALA A 68 1.39 -12.75 0.20
N LEU A 69 2.25 -11.76 0.42
CA LEU A 69 3.22 -11.72 1.53
C LEU A 69 2.85 -10.74 2.64
N VAL A 70 1.95 -9.77 2.38
CA VAL A 70 1.66 -8.69 3.33
C VAL A 70 0.15 -8.52 3.52
N ASP A 71 -0.23 -8.03 4.69
CA ASP A 71 -1.60 -7.67 5.01
C ASP A 71 -1.83 -6.15 4.98
N CYS A 72 -0.77 -5.36 4.96
CA CYS A 72 -0.85 -3.91 4.96
C CYS A 72 -1.45 -3.35 3.66
N PRO A 73 -1.97 -2.11 3.67
CA PRO A 73 -2.45 -1.46 2.46
C PRO A 73 -1.36 -1.30 1.41
N ILE A 74 -1.73 -1.55 0.14
CA ILE A 74 -0.90 -1.31 -1.03
C ILE A 74 -1.60 -0.25 -1.87
N LEU A 75 -0.94 0.90 -2.09
CA LEU A 75 -1.44 2.00 -2.89
C LEU A 75 -0.57 2.14 -4.15
N PHE A 76 -1.20 2.15 -5.32
CA PHE A 76 -0.49 2.39 -6.56
C PHE A 76 -0.19 3.88 -6.76
N LEU A 77 1.00 4.16 -7.25
CA LEU A 77 1.35 5.45 -7.86
C LEU A 77 1.35 5.27 -9.36
N THR A 78 0.55 6.03 -10.09
CA THR A 78 0.43 5.83 -11.54
C THR A 78 0.25 7.13 -12.30
N ALA A 79 0.95 7.26 -13.43
CA ALA A 79 0.70 8.31 -14.41
C ALA A 79 -0.51 7.97 -15.30
N LYS A 80 -0.99 6.72 -15.28
CA LYS A 80 -2.13 6.28 -16.08
C LYS A 80 -3.44 6.52 -15.38
N THR A 81 -4.35 7.18 -16.09
CA THR A 81 -5.72 7.43 -15.68
C THR A 81 -6.71 6.52 -16.40
N GLU A 82 -6.24 5.53 -17.17
CA GLU A 82 -7.10 4.61 -17.90
C GLU A 82 -7.87 3.71 -16.93
N GLU A 83 -9.17 3.74 -17.03
CA GLU A 83 -10.09 2.99 -16.17
C GLU A 83 -9.78 1.50 -16.14
N LYS A 84 -9.45 0.90 -17.29
CA LYS A 84 -9.08 -0.52 -17.37
C LYS A 84 -7.86 -0.88 -16.54
N SER A 85 -6.85 -0.02 -16.51
CA SER A 85 -5.63 -0.22 -15.71
C SER A 85 -5.92 -0.13 -14.22
N LEU A 86 -6.79 0.80 -13.81
CA LEU A 86 -7.20 0.96 -12.41
C LEU A 86 -8.02 -0.22 -11.91
N VAL A 87 -9.00 -0.67 -12.68
CA VAL A 87 -9.82 -1.85 -12.36
C VAL A 87 -8.95 -3.09 -12.23
N ASN A 88 -8.01 -3.29 -13.16
CA ASN A 88 -7.09 -4.42 -13.13
C ASN A 88 -6.18 -4.38 -11.88
N GLY A 89 -5.65 -3.20 -11.53
CA GLY A 89 -4.82 -3.04 -10.34
C GLY A 89 -5.56 -3.34 -9.04
N LEU A 90 -6.78 -2.83 -8.90
CA LEU A 90 -7.61 -3.09 -7.72
C LEU A 90 -8.01 -4.56 -7.61
N SER A 91 -8.28 -5.22 -8.73
CA SER A 91 -8.61 -6.66 -8.72
C SER A 91 -7.41 -7.55 -8.39
N LEU A 92 -6.18 -7.06 -8.58
CA LEU A 92 -4.95 -7.76 -8.20
C LEU A 92 -4.56 -7.57 -6.72
N GLY A 93 -5.32 -6.80 -5.97
CA GLY A 93 -5.14 -6.66 -4.54
C GLY A 93 -4.61 -5.32 -4.05
N ALA A 94 -4.53 -4.30 -4.91
CA ALA A 94 -4.28 -2.93 -4.46
C ALA A 94 -5.50 -2.38 -3.73
N ASP A 95 -5.26 -1.58 -2.71
CA ASP A 95 -6.31 -0.98 -1.88
C ASP A 95 -6.75 0.39 -2.39
N ASP A 96 -5.88 1.08 -3.12
CA ASP A 96 -6.15 2.41 -3.66
C ASP A 96 -5.12 2.75 -4.74
N TYR A 97 -5.31 3.88 -5.40
CA TYR A 97 -4.34 4.43 -6.35
C TYR A 97 -4.25 5.95 -6.19
N ILE A 98 -3.08 6.49 -6.54
CA ILE A 98 -2.82 7.91 -6.54
C ILE A 98 -2.24 8.27 -7.91
N SER A 99 -2.92 9.18 -8.62
CA SER A 99 -2.47 9.62 -9.94
C SER A 99 -1.31 10.61 -9.83
N LYS A 100 -0.30 10.43 -10.67
CA LYS A 100 0.78 11.40 -10.85
C LYS A 100 0.38 12.42 -11.92
N PRO A 101 0.65 13.71 -11.72
CA PRO A 101 1.20 14.32 -10.52
C PRO A 101 0.17 14.38 -9.38
N PHE A 102 0.60 14.12 -8.18
CA PHE A 102 -0.29 14.17 -7.01
C PHE A 102 -0.01 15.41 -6.17
N GLY A 103 -1.04 15.91 -5.53
CA GLY A 103 -0.92 16.99 -4.54
C GLY A 103 -0.44 16.46 -3.19
N VAL A 104 0.24 17.32 -2.44
CA VAL A 104 0.71 17.00 -1.08
C VAL A 104 -0.46 16.60 -0.18
N MET A 105 -1.55 17.35 -0.24
CA MET A 105 -2.74 17.10 0.57
C MET A 105 -3.43 15.79 0.22
N GLU A 106 -3.51 15.46 -1.07
CA GLU A 106 -4.10 14.20 -1.54
C GLU A 106 -3.30 12.99 -1.04
N LEU A 107 -1.99 13.01 -1.20
CA LEU A 107 -1.11 11.94 -0.74
C LEU A 107 -1.28 11.71 0.77
N ARG A 108 -1.21 12.79 1.55
CA ARG A 108 -1.36 12.72 3.00
C ARG A 108 -2.72 12.17 3.42
N ALA A 109 -3.78 12.68 2.81
CA ALA A 109 -5.15 12.27 3.15
C ALA A 109 -5.40 10.78 2.87
N ARG A 110 -4.95 10.28 1.72
CA ARG A 110 -5.12 8.86 1.36
C ARG A 110 -4.32 7.95 2.28
N ILE A 111 -3.08 8.30 2.56
CA ILE A 111 -2.23 7.51 3.46
C ILE A 111 -2.82 7.48 4.87
N HIS A 112 -3.22 8.61 5.41
CA HIS A 112 -3.84 8.67 6.74
C HIS A 112 -5.14 7.87 6.82
N ALA A 113 -5.96 7.91 5.78
CA ALA A 113 -7.21 7.15 5.72
C ALA A 113 -6.95 5.64 5.78
N HIS A 114 -5.96 5.14 5.02
CA HIS A 114 -5.61 3.72 5.01
C HIS A 114 -4.96 3.27 6.32
N LEU A 115 -4.08 4.08 6.90
CA LEU A 115 -3.46 3.77 8.18
C LEU A 115 -4.49 3.71 9.33
N ARG A 116 -5.50 4.58 9.32
CA ARG A 116 -6.59 4.55 10.31
C ARG A 116 -7.43 3.28 10.18
N ARG A 117 -7.73 2.86 8.94
CA ARG A 117 -8.49 1.63 8.67
C ARG A 117 -7.73 0.42 9.18
N GLU A 118 -6.45 0.33 8.91
CA GLU A 118 -5.58 -0.74 9.36
C GLU A 118 -5.53 -0.81 10.89
N HIS A 119 -5.42 0.33 11.55
CA HIS A 119 -5.42 0.41 13.01
C HIS A 119 -6.75 -0.10 13.62
N ARG A 120 -7.88 0.24 13.03
CA ARG A 120 -9.20 -0.24 13.47
C ARG A 120 -9.33 -1.76 13.34
N GLU A 121 -8.92 -2.31 12.22
CA GLU A 121 -8.94 -3.76 12.00
C GLU A 121 -8.05 -4.49 12.98
N HIS A 122 -6.88 -3.95 13.27
CA HIS A 122 -5.96 -4.50 14.27
C HIS A 122 -6.58 -4.47 15.67
N SER A 123 -7.23 -3.40 16.05
CA SER A 123 -7.92 -3.26 17.34
C SER A 123 -9.07 -4.27 17.47
N VAL A 124 -9.84 -4.49 16.42
CA VAL A 124 -10.92 -5.50 16.41
C VAL A 124 -10.34 -6.90 16.58
N ARG A 125 -9.25 -7.22 15.91
CA ARG A 125 -8.54 -8.50 16.07
C ARG A 125 -8.10 -8.74 17.53
N MET A 126 -7.55 -7.73 18.16
CA MET A 126 -7.13 -7.80 19.57
C MET A 126 -8.31 -8.04 20.51
N VAL A 127 -9.41 -7.32 20.33
CA VAL A 127 -10.62 -7.45 21.16
C VAL A 127 -11.25 -8.84 21.02
N LEU A 128 -11.25 -9.39 19.82
CA LEU A 128 -11.80 -10.73 19.55
C LEU A 128 -10.84 -11.88 19.89
N GLY A 129 -9.59 -11.59 20.28
CA GLY A 129 -8.57 -12.60 20.55
C GLY A 129 -8.15 -13.38 19.30
N ILE A 130 -8.31 -12.79 18.12
CA ILE A 130 -8.00 -13.44 16.83
C ILE A 130 -6.50 -13.42 16.58
N ASN A 131 -5.95 -14.60 16.28
CA ASN A 131 -4.52 -14.77 16.02
C ASN A 131 -4.12 -14.06 14.70
N ALA A 132 -2.86 -13.59 14.62
CA ALA A 132 -2.33 -12.83 13.49
C ALA A 132 -2.43 -13.53 12.12
N ASN A 133 -2.64 -14.83 12.10
CA ASN A 133 -2.76 -15.62 10.87
C ASN A 133 -4.18 -15.62 10.25
N ILE A 134 -5.13 -14.96 10.89
CA ILE A 134 -6.51 -14.90 10.39
C ILE A 134 -6.69 -13.61 9.60
N ARG A 135 -7.01 -13.75 8.31
CA ARG A 135 -7.33 -12.60 7.44
C ARG A 135 -8.80 -12.23 7.61
N MET A 136 -9.06 -10.96 7.93
CA MET A 136 -10.41 -10.40 7.95
C MET A 136 -10.66 -9.65 6.65
N TYR A 137 -11.71 -10.05 5.93
CA TYR A 137 -12.17 -9.35 4.75
C TYR A 137 -13.44 -8.59 5.06
N ARG A 138 -13.45 -7.31 4.75
CA ARG A 138 -14.65 -6.49 4.85
C ARG A 138 -15.51 -6.70 3.60
N ASN A 139 -16.74 -7.11 3.81
CA ASN A 139 -17.75 -7.09 2.76
C ASN A 139 -18.51 -5.77 2.85
N ASP A 140 -18.21 -4.85 1.94
CA ASP A 140 -18.78 -3.50 1.94
C ASP A 140 -20.29 -3.49 1.71
N HIS A 141 -20.87 -4.53 1.08
CA HIS A 141 -22.30 -4.62 0.84
C HIS A 141 -23.11 -5.02 2.08
N LEU A 142 -22.52 -5.79 2.98
CA LEU A 142 -23.23 -6.34 4.13
C LEU A 142 -22.72 -5.80 5.48
N LYS A 143 -21.70 -4.94 5.47
CA LYS A 143 -20.98 -4.49 6.69
C LYS A 143 -20.56 -5.65 7.60
N MET A 144 -20.35 -6.80 7.02
CA MET A 144 -19.93 -8.01 7.71
C MET A 144 -18.47 -8.31 7.44
N TYR A 145 -17.79 -8.88 8.43
CA TYR A 145 -16.42 -9.36 8.27
C TYR A 145 -16.42 -10.85 8.05
N LYS A 146 -15.78 -11.29 6.99
CA LYS A 146 -15.55 -12.72 6.76
C LYS A 146 -14.17 -13.05 7.29
N ILE A 147 -14.10 -14.03 8.18
CA ILE A 147 -12.84 -14.55 8.71
C ILE A 147 -12.43 -15.72 7.84
N THR A 148 -11.22 -15.66 7.26
CA THR A 148 -10.66 -16.79 6.52
C THR A 148 -9.43 -17.29 7.27
N LEU A 149 -9.48 -18.55 7.60
CA LEU A 149 -8.37 -19.25 8.25
C LEU A 149 -7.25 -19.57 7.27
#